data_89d59fd9de0c3ecf42a0fab65a265afd
#
_entry.id   89d59fd9de0c3ecf42a0fab65a265afd
#
_cell.length_a   1.000
_cell.length_b   1.000
_cell.length_c   1.000
_cell.angle_alpha   90.00
_cell.angle_beta   90.00
_cell.angle_gamma   90.00
#
_symmetry.space_group_name_H-M   'P 1'
#
loop_
_entity.id
_entity.type
_entity.pdbx_description
1 polymer ?
#
loop_
_entity_poly.entity_id
_entity_poly.type
_entity_poly.pdbx_seq_one_letter_code
_entity_poly.pdbx_strand_id
1 'polypeptide(L)'
;MVEKKLILIELNEINFDFAASYIKTGAALPAFEKIIGSENFRLTESETQYTHLEPWIQWPSVHLGKSFMEHKIFRLGDIVFSKDEQIFEKLERFGFDVGAISPMNASNNLKKPAYFIPDPWTKTDSDGTFFSKNITAAISQAVNDNSQSKLTLSTLGSLILAFLTLVSPIRYFSMTKYALGVFGRSWRKALFLDILLYEIHKKFLKSKKSNFSTLFLNAGAHIQHHYLFNSPHANSGA
;
A
#
# COMPACT_ATOMS: atom_id res chain seq x y z
N MET A 1 -19.82 18.13 -16.39
CA MET A 1 -18.64 17.33 -16.82
C MET A 1 -18.35 16.34 -15.71
N VAL A 2 -18.17 15.06 -16.04
CA VAL A 2 -17.72 14.07 -15.05
C VAL A 2 -16.27 14.40 -14.73
N GLU A 3 -16.00 14.70 -13.46
CA GLU A 3 -14.65 14.99 -12.98
C GLU A 3 -13.80 13.70 -13.14
N LYS A 4 -12.77 13.77 -13.98
CA LYS A 4 -11.89 12.62 -14.20
C LYS A 4 -11.06 12.37 -12.93
N LYS A 5 -11.07 11.13 -12.45
CA LYS A 5 -10.27 10.69 -11.31
C LYS A 5 -9.18 9.74 -11.79
N LEU A 6 -7.97 9.96 -11.31
CA LEU A 6 -6.84 9.06 -11.50
C LEU A 6 -6.54 8.34 -10.18
N ILE A 7 -6.50 7.02 -10.22
CA ILE A 7 -6.18 6.18 -9.06
C ILE A 7 -4.89 5.42 -9.39
N LEU A 8 -3.86 5.63 -8.58
CA LEU A 8 -2.63 4.85 -8.60
C LEU A 8 -2.74 3.73 -7.55
N ILE A 9 -2.70 2.47 -7.98
CA ILE A 9 -2.65 1.32 -7.08
C ILE A 9 -1.24 0.79 -7.09
N GLU A 10 -0.60 0.80 -5.93
CA GLU A 10 0.76 0.38 -5.70
C GLU A 10 0.75 -1.02 -5.07
N LEU A 11 1.21 -2.02 -5.82
CA LEU A 11 1.25 -3.41 -5.38
C LEU A 11 2.71 -3.78 -5.07
N ASN A 12 3.04 -3.90 -3.79
CA ASN A 12 4.41 -4.16 -3.39
C ASN A 12 4.86 -5.56 -3.78
N GLU A 13 6.02 -5.64 -4.47
CA GLU A 13 6.71 -6.88 -4.85
C GLU A 13 5.84 -7.91 -5.57
N ILE A 14 4.77 -7.50 -6.25
CA ILE A 14 3.97 -8.44 -7.03
C ILE A 14 4.76 -8.87 -8.27
N ASN A 15 5.13 -10.15 -8.29
CA ASN A 15 5.76 -10.78 -9.44
C ASN A 15 4.68 -11.28 -10.41
N PHE A 16 4.58 -10.65 -11.58
CA PHE A 16 3.59 -10.99 -12.60
C PHE A 16 3.87 -12.35 -13.26
N ASP A 17 5.13 -12.80 -13.37
CA ASP A 17 5.47 -14.13 -13.88
C ASP A 17 5.02 -15.22 -12.91
N PHE A 18 5.14 -14.93 -11.61
CA PHE A 18 4.57 -15.78 -10.55
C PHE A 18 3.04 -15.90 -10.68
N ALA A 19 2.32 -14.80 -10.86
CA ALA A 19 0.88 -14.83 -11.09
C ALA A 19 0.52 -15.58 -12.38
N ALA A 20 1.26 -15.34 -13.47
CA ALA A 20 1.05 -16.02 -14.75
C ALA A 20 1.29 -17.53 -14.65
N SER A 21 2.27 -17.99 -13.84
CA SER A 21 2.51 -19.42 -13.61
C SER A 21 1.32 -20.10 -12.94
N TYR A 22 0.67 -19.44 -11.98
CA TYR A 22 -0.55 -19.96 -11.34
C TYR A 22 -1.74 -19.99 -12.29
N ILE A 23 -1.89 -18.99 -13.14
CA ILE A 23 -2.94 -18.97 -14.17
C ILE A 23 -2.76 -20.16 -15.13
N LYS A 24 -1.54 -20.45 -15.57
CA LYS A 24 -1.22 -21.61 -16.41
C LYS A 24 -1.58 -22.96 -15.75
N THR A 25 -1.56 -23.03 -14.44
CA THR A 25 -1.97 -24.24 -13.69
C THR A 25 -3.46 -24.30 -13.38
N GLY A 26 -4.26 -23.35 -13.93
CA GLY A 26 -5.72 -23.33 -13.80
C GLY A 26 -6.24 -22.50 -12.61
N ALA A 27 -5.39 -21.73 -11.95
CA ALA A 27 -5.83 -20.83 -10.88
C ALA A 27 -6.68 -19.68 -11.47
N ALA A 28 -7.85 -19.44 -10.91
CA ALA A 28 -8.74 -18.36 -11.33
C ALA A 28 -8.25 -17.01 -10.75
N LEU A 29 -7.46 -16.26 -11.52
CA LEU A 29 -6.95 -14.94 -11.16
C LEU A 29 -7.39 -13.87 -12.18
N PRO A 30 -8.71 -13.63 -12.34
CA PRO A 30 -9.25 -12.83 -13.45
C PRO A 30 -8.74 -11.38 -13.48
N ALA A 31 -8.40 -10.79 -12.32
CA ALA A 31 -7.83 -9.44 -12.28
C ALA A 31 -6.41 -9.42 -12.87
N PHE A 32 -5.58 -10.41 -12.53
CA PHE A 32 -4.22 -10.52 -13.08
C PHE A 32 -4.26 -10.88 -14.56
N GLU A 33 -5.14 -11.79 -14.99
CA GLU A 33 -5.34 -12.12 -16.40
C GLU A 33 -5.66 -10.86 -17.22
N LYS A 34 -6.56 -10.02 -16.70
CA LYS A 34 -6.94 -8.76 -17.34
C LYS A 34 -5.79 -7.77 -17.41
N ILE A 35 -4.96 -7.68 -16.36
CA ILE A 35 -3.80 -6.77 -16.33
C ILE A 35 -2.73 -7.25 -17.31
N ILE A 36 -2.33 -8.52 -17.21
CA ILE A 36 -1.26 -9.11 -18.04
C ILE A 36 -1.66 -9.12 -19.52
N GLY A 37 -2.93 -9.40 -19.82
CA GLY A 37 -3.46 -9.38 -21.18
C GLY A 37 -3.79 -8.00 -21.73
N SER A 38 -3.59 -6.93 -20.98
CA SER A 38 -3.87 -5.57 -21.43
C SER A 38 -2.82 -5.09 -22.42
N GLU A 39 -3.25 -4.44 -23.50
CA GLU A 39 -2.35 -3.74 -24.45
C GLU A 39 -1.55 -2.59 -23.79
N ASN A 40 -2.01 -2.12 -22.65
CA ASN A 40 -1.35 -1.08 -21.86
C ASN A 40 -0.38 -1.63 -20.80
N PHE A 41 -0.25 -2.95 -20.68
CA PHE A 41 0.75 -3.55 -19.80
C PHE A 41 2.15 -3.19 -20.26
N ARG A 42 2.98 -2.69 -19.36
CA ARG A 42 4.37 -2.31 -19.63
C ARG A 42 5.27 -2.86 -18.53
N LEU A 43 6.39 -3.40 -18.94
CA LEU A 43 7.49 -3.75 -18.05
C LEU A 43 8.46 -2.56 -18.03
N THR A 44 9.00 -2.29 -16.86
CA THR A 44 10.05 -1.30 -16.63
C THR A 44 11.27 -2.00 -16.05
N GLU A 45 12.44 -1.42 -16.23
CA GLU A 45 13.64 -1.89 -15.58
C GLU A 45 13.77 -1.26 -14.20
N SER A 46 14.27 -2.05 -13.25
CA SER A 46 14.61 -1.58 -11.91
C SER A 46 16.10 -1.24 -11.81
N GLU A 47 16.55 -0.84 -10.61
CA GLU A 47 17.97 -0.70 -10.31
C GLU A 47 18.73 -2.02 -10.56
N THR A 48 19.96 -1.94 -11.04
CA THR A 48 20.77 -3.14 -11.38
C THR A 48 21.54 -3.69 -10.19
N GLN A 49 21.81 -2.86 -9.18
CA GLN A 49 22.53 -3.29 -7.98
C GLN A 49 21.57 -3.91 -6.98
N TYR A 50 21.85 -5.13 -6.55
CA TYR A 50 21.02 -5.87 -5.59
C TYR A 50 20.67 -5.08 -4.33
N THR A 51 21.65 -4.32 -3.78
CA THR A 51 21.45 -3.48 -2.59
C THR A 51 20.49 -2.31 -2.78
N HIS A 52 20.10 -2.01 -4.02
CA HIS A 52 19.18 -0.93 -4.35
C HIS A 52 17.77 -1.45 -4.72
N LEU A 53 17.55 -2.78 -4.66
CA LEU A 53 16.26 -3.39 -5.01
C LEU A 53 15.24 -3.42 -3.86
N GLU A 54 15.62 -2.92 -2.69
CA GLU A 54 14.73 -2.88 -1.55
C GLU A 54 13.49 -2.01 -1.81
N PRO A 55 12.28 -2.45 -1.43
CA PRO A 55 11.05 -1.71 -1.69
C PRO A 55 11.10 -0.27 -1.20
N TRP A 56 11.68 -0.03 -0.02
CA TRP A 56 11.81 1.32 0.54
C TRP A 56 12.80 2.22 -0.21
N ILE A 57 13.55 1.70 -1.20
CA ILE A 57 14.37 2.45 -2.15
C ILE A 57 13.60 2.64 -3.46
N GLN A 58 12.95 1.58 -3.94
CA GLN A 58 12.24 1.58 -5.24
C GLN A 58 11.00 2.50 -5.22
N TRP A 59 10.23 2.51 -4.13
CA TRP A 59 9.04 3.38 -4.04
C TRP A 59 9.38 4.88 -4.04
N PRO A 60 10.41 5.38 -3.33
CA PRO A 60 10.93 6.72 -3.55
C PRO A 60 11.30 7.02 -5.00
N SER A 61 11.94 6.08 -5.72
CA SER A 61 12.23 6.26 -7.16
C SER A 61 10.95 6.49 -7.96
N VAL A 62 9.89 5.73 -7.69
CA VAL A 62 8.56 5.90 -8.33
C VAL A 62 7.95 7.25 -7.97
N HIS A 63 7.91 7.61 -6.68
CA HIS A 63 7.25 8.82 -6.21
C HIS A 63 7.99 10.10 -6.65
N LEU A 64 9.31 10.05 -6.75
CA LEU A 64 10.13 11.19 -7.14
C LEU A 64 10.33 11.28 -8.67
N GLY A 65 10.22 10.14 -9.39
CA GLY A 65 10.61 10.02 -10.79
C GLY A 65 12.12 10.16 -10.97
N LYS A 66 12.91 9.64 -10.04
CA LYS A 66 14.35 9.71 -9.98
C LYS A 66 14.96 8.34 -9.72
N SER A 67 16.13 8.07 -10.24
CA SER A 67 16.93 6.89 -9.88
C SER A 67 17.45 6.99 -8.45
N PHE A 68 17.85 5.85 -7.87
CA PHE A 68 18.51 5.85 -6.56
C PHE A 68 19.75 6.77 -6.55
N MET A 69 20.53 6.77 -7.62
CA MET A 69 21.73 7.61 -7.72
C MET A 69 21.45 9.10 -7.64
N GLU A 70 20.23 9.52 -8.00
CA GLU A 70 19.80 10.91 -7.92
C GLU A 70 19.20 11.26 -6.56
N HIS A 71 18.25 10.43 -6.03
CA HIS A 71 17.56 10.77 -4.79
C HIS A 71 18.30 10.35 -3.53
N LYS A 72 19.18 9.34 -3.56
CA LYS A 72 20.01 8.84 -2.44
C LYS A 72 19.24 8.41 -1.18
N ILE A 73 17.96 8.13 -1.27
CA ILE A 73 17.13 7.65 -0.15
C ILE A 73 17.39 6.16 0.00
N PHE A 74 18.13 5.78 1.03
CA PHE A 74 18.60 4.42 1.22
C PHE A 74 17.85 3.66 2.33
N ARG A 75 17.31 4.38 3.32
CA ARG A 75 16.64 3.75 4.46
C ARG A 75 15.16 4.08 4.48
N LEU A 76 14.42 3.18 5.07
CA LEU A 76 13.00 3.40 5.35
C LEU A 76 12.84 4.61 6.29
N GLY A 77 12.04 5.59 5.86
CA GLY A 77 11.83 6.85 6.59
C GLY A 77 12.77 8.00 6.21
N ASP A 78 13.87 7.76 5.46
CA ASP A 78 14.80 8.83 5.07
C ASP A 78 14.15 9.88 4.15
N ILE A 79 13.06 9.53 3.48
CA ILE A 79 12.30 10.45 2.60
C ILE A 79 11.85 11.72 3.34
N VAL A 80 11.61 11.67 4.64
CA VAL A 80 11.16 12.85 5.42
C VAL A 80 12.23 13.94 5.52
N PHE A 81 13.49 13.60 5.27
CA PHE A 81 14.63 14.54 5.26
C PHE A 81 14.94 15.02 3.82
N SER A 82 14.33 14.43 2.80
CA SER A 82 14.52 14.86 1.43
C SER A 82 13.82 16.18 1.16
N LYS A 83 14.47 17.01 0.34
CA LYS A 83 13.87 18.26 -0.20
C LYS A 83 13.26 18.03 -1.59
N ASP A 84 13.36 16.82 -2.12
CA ASP A 84 12.82 16.48 -3.42
C ASP A 84 11.30 16.45 -3.39
N GLU A 85 10.69 17.10 -4.38
CA GLU A 85 9.26 17.15 -4.55
C GLU A 85 8.75 15.82 -5.12
N GLN A 86 7.87 15.14 -4.39
CA GLN A 86 7.24 13.91 -4.82
C GLN A 86 6.08 14.18 -5.78
N ILE A 87 5.56 13.15 -6.42
CA ILE A 87 4.41 13.26 -7.33
C ILE A 87 3.20 13.92 -6.64
N PHE A 88 3.04 13.74 -5.34
CA PHE A 88 1.93 14.29 -4.55
C PHE A 88 1.95 15.82 -4.56
N GLU A 89 3.06 16.43 -4.18
CA GLU A 89 3.24 17.87 -4.14
C GLU A 89 3.24 18.47 -5.56
N LYS A 90 3.82 17.76 -6.54
CA LYS A 90 3.77 18.18 -7.95
C LYS A 90 2.34 18.31 -8.43
N LEU A 91 1.50 17.31 -8.15
CA LEU A 91 0.09 17.33 -8.56
C LEU A 91 -0.71 18.39 -7.81
N GLU A 92 -0.49 18.56 -6.49
CA GLU A 92 -1.13 19.64 -5.73
C GLU A 92 -0.79 21.00 -6.33
N ARG A 93 0.46 21.25 -6.69
CA ARG A 93 0.92 22.48 -7.34
C ARG A 93 0.25 22.73 -8.69
N PHE A 94 -0.14 21.69 -9.40
CA PHE A 94 -0.95 21.78 -10.63
C PHE A 94 -2.45 21.87 -10.37
N GLY A 95 -2.87 22.02 -9.13
CA GLY A 95 -4.27 22.22 -8.75
C GLY A 95 -5.08 20.94 -8.59
N PHE A 96 -4.42 19.78 -8.45
CA PHE A 96 -5.12 18.53 -8.14
C PHE A 96 -5.39 18.40 -6.65
N ASP A 97 -6.57 17.90 -6.30
CA ASP A 97 -6.89 17.48 -4.95
C ASP A 97 -6.32 16.06 -4.74
N VAL A 98 -5.27 15.96 -3.93
CA VAL A 98 -4.48 14.73 -3.75
C VAL A 98 -4.91 13.96 -2.52
N GLY A 99 -5.18 12.66 -2.69
CA GLY A 99 -5.41 11.70 -1.61
C GLY A 99 -4.34 10.61 -1.62
N ALA A 100 -3.91 10.14 -0.44
CA ALA A 100 -2.98 9.04 -0.34
C ALA A 100 -3.30 8.12 0.84
N ILE A 101 -3.22 6.81 0.61
CA ILE A 101 -3.38 5.79 1.63
C ILE A 101 -2.15 4.90 1.61
N SER A 102 -1.39 4.98 2.69
CA SER A 102 -0.21 4.14 2.99
C SER A 102 0.91 4.16 1.92
N PRO A 103 1.18 5.28 1.20
CA PRO A 103 2.26 5.29 0.20
C PRO A 103 3.59 4.97 0.89
N MET A 104 4.29 3.94 0.40
CA MET A 104 5.48 3.42 1.07
C MET A 104 6.65 4.39 0.98
N ASN A 105 7.27 4.66 2.13
CA ASN A 105 8.41 5.56 2.27
C ASN A 105 8.16 6.90 1.53
N ALA A 106 7.03 7.53 1.86
CA ALA A 106 6.62 8.83 1.32
C ALA A 106 6.35 9.82 2.46
N SER A 107 6.76 11.07 2.30
CA SER A 107 6.46 12.12 3.27
C SER A 107 5.21 12.91 2.85
N ASN A 108 4.46 13.40 3.84
CA ASN A 108 3.34 14.28 3.59
C ASN A 108 3.79 15.75 3.66
N ASN A 109 4.14 16.32 2.52
CA ASN A 109 4.47 17.73 2.36
C ASN A 109 3.33 18.50 1.66
N LEU A 110 2.16 17.89 1.51
CA LEU A 110 0.98 18.53 0.94
C LEU A 110 0.48 19.67 1.83
N LYS A 111 0.11 20.79 1.22
CA LYS A 111 -0.47 21.94 1.92
C LYS A 111 -1.92 21.69 2.32
N LYS A 112 -2.67 21.00 1.45
CA LYS A 112 -4.10 20.73 1.62
C LYS A 112 -4.46 19.34 1.10
N PRO A 113 -3.96 18.25 1.72
CA PRO A 113 -4.32 16.90 1.28
C PRO A 113 -5.84 16.70 1.38
N ALA A 114 -6.45 16.14 0.34
CA ALA A 114 -7.83 15.66 0.43
C ALA A 114 -7.96 14.60 1.54
N TYR A 115 -6.96 13.75 1.65
CA TYR A 115 -6.66 12.84 2.77
C TYR A 115 -5.23 12.34 2.64
N PHE A 116 -4.60 12.03 3.77
CA PHE A 116 -3.29 11.40 3.81
C PHE A 116 -3.18 10.49 5.04
N ILE A 117 -3.02 9.20 4.82
CA ILE A 117 -2.69 8.21 5.84
C ILE A 117 -1.32 7.65 5.45
N PRO A 118 -0.24 7.96 6.19
CA PRO A 118 1.10 7.46 5.89
C PRO A 118 1.20 5.94 6.05
N ASP A 119 2.25 5.37 5.49
CA ASP A 119 2.63 3.99 5.80
C ASP A 119 3.03 3.85 7.29
N PRO A 120 3.01 2.63 7.85
CA PRO A 120 3.28 2.44 9.27
C PRO A 120 4.73 2.67 9.70
N TRP A 121 5.65 2.80 8.78
CA TRP A 121 7.09 2.87 9.06
C TRP A 121 7.65 4.28 8.90
N THR A 122 7.07 5.12 8.06
CA THR A 122 7.52 6.48 7.79
C THR A 122 6.94 7.46 8.79
N LYS A 123 7.81 8.13 9.55
CA LYS A 123 7.40 9.12 10.55
C LYS A 123 7.07 10.46 9.90
N THR A 124 5.91 10.53 9.28
CA THR A 124 5.34 11.76 8.70
C THR A 124 3.91 11.97 9.19
N ASP A 125 3.44 13.20 9.12
CA ASP A 125 2.09 13.54 9.58
C ASP A 125 1.01 13.01 8.61
N SER A 126 -0.14 12.60 9.17
CA SER A 126 -1.35 12.39 8.39
C SER A 126 -1.95 13.72 7.93
N ASP A 127 -3.12 13.70 7.29
CA ASP A 127 -3.87 14.92 6.90
C ASP A 127 -4.36 15.77 8.08
N GLY A 128 -4.02 15.41 9.29
CA GLY A 128 -4.35 16.15 10.51
C GLY A 128 -5.75 15.91 11.06
N THR A 129 -6.65 15.25 10.34
CA THR A 129 -7.99 14.91 10.85
C THR A 129 -7.89 13.93 12.02
N PHE A 130 -8.82 14.02 12.96
CA PHE A 130 -8.89 13.13 14.11
C PHE A 130 -8.90 11.65 13.69
N PHE A 131 -9.65 11.34 12.64
CA PHE A 131 -9.73 9.98 12.11
C PHE A 131 -8.38 9.50 11.57
N SER A 132 -7.75 10.27 10.67
CA SER A 132 -6.48 9.88 10.05
C SER A 132 -5.35 9.73 11.06
N LYS A 133 -5.29 10.61 12.07
CA LYS A 133 -4.34 10.50 13.19
C LYS A 133 -4.49 9.19 13.97
N ASN A 134 -5.73 8.85 14.34
CA ASN A 134 -5.99 7.62 15.11
C ASN A 134 -5.72 6.34 14.30
N ILE A 135 -6.10 6.33 13.03
CA ILE A 135 -5.83 5.20 12.14
C ILE A 135 -4.32 5.04 11.92
N THR A 136 -3.60 6.13 11.64
CA THR A 136 -2.14 6.10 11.49
C THR A 136 -1.47 5.52 12.75
N ALA A 137 -1.83 6.02 13.93
CA ALA A 137 -1.28 5.51 15.19
C ALA A 137 -1.60 4.03 15.40
N ALA A 138 -2.84 3.60 15.11
CA ALA A 138 -3.26 2.22 15.25
C ALA A 138 -2.53 1.27 14.30
N ILE A 139 -2.38 1.66 13.03
CA ILE A 139 -1.67 0.87 12.03
C ILE A 139 -0.17 0.80 12.36
N SER A 140 0.45 1.92 12.71
CA SER A 140 1.86 1.97 13.09
C SER A 140 2.15 1.09 14.31
N GLN A 141 1.29 1.13 15.32
CA GLN A 141 1.43 0.24 16.48
C GLN A 141 1.25 -1.24 16.09
N ALA A 142 0.22 -1.57 15.33
CA ALA A 142 -0.05 -2.95 14.92
C ALA A 142 1.10 -3.57 14.10
N VAL A 143 1.84 -2.76 13.36
CA VAL A 143 2.97 -3.21 12.53
C VAL A 143 4.28 -3.21 13.30
N ASN A 144 4.60 -2.13 14.03
CA ASN A 144 5.90 -1.95 14.68
C ASN A 144 6.03 -2.70 16.01
N ASP A 145 4.93 -2.83 16.79
CA ASP A 145 4.94 -3.56 18.07
C ASP A 145 4.72 -5.07 17.89
N ASN A 146 4.75 -5.55 16.65
CA ASN A 146 4.57 -6.97 16.33
C ASN A 146 5.65 -7.87 16.99
N SER A 147 6.82 -7.32 17.30
CA SER A 147 7.90 -7.99 18.05
C SER A 147 7.56 -8.18 19.54
N GLN A 148 6.64 -7.37 20.10
CA GLN A 148 6.26 -7.41 21.53
C GLN A 148 4.84 -7.91 21.79
N SER A 149 4.07 -8.26 20.76
CA SER A 149 2.70 -8.83 20.84
C SER A 149 1.69 -7.99 21.67
N LYS A 150 1.89 -6.69 21.84
CA LYS A 150 1.07 -5.85 22.70
C LYS A 150 0.35 -4.75 21.92
N LEU A 151 -0.83 -5.06 21.38
CA LEU A 151 -1.77 -4.03 20.98
C LEU A 151 -2.39 -3.39 22.23
N THR A 152 -2.34 -2.06 22.33
CA THR A 152 -3.06 -1.37 23.41
C THR A 152 -4.58 -1.44 23.18
N LEU A 153 -5.36 -1.34 24.26
CA LEU A 153 -6.83 -1.30 24.15
C LEU A 153 -7.32 -0.15 23.29
N SER A 154 -6.63 1.00 23.33
CA SER A 154 -6.96 2.15 22.48
C SER A 154 -6.72 1.88 20.98
N THR A 155 -5.63 1.20 20.66
CA THR A 155 -5.33 0.78 19.27
C THR A 155 -6.38 -0.20 18.77
N LEU A 156 -6.70 -1.20 19.57
CA LEU A 156 -7.75 -2.17 19.22
C LEU A 156 -9.11 -1.48 19.05
N GLY A 157 -9.46 -0.55 19.96
CA GLY A 157 -10.68 0.26 19.85
C GLY A 157 -10.73 1.09 18.58
N SER A 158 -9.60 1.73 18.19
CA SER A 158 -9.49 2.51 16.95
C SER A 158 -9.65 1.66 15.70
N LEU A 159 -9.05 0.46 15.67
CA LEU A 159 -9.20 -0.48 14.56
C LEU A 159 -10.64 -1.00 14.45
N ILE A 160 -11.28 -1.33 15.59
CA ILE A 160 -12.69 -1.75 15.63
C ILE A 160 -13.60 -0.61 15.15
N LEU A 161 -13.39 0.61 15.62
CA LEU A 161 -14.17 1.77 15.18
C LEU A 161 -14.01 2.01 13.68
N ALA A 162 -12.78 1.96 13.16
CA ALA A 162 -12.53 2.06 11.73
C ALA A 162 -13.24 0.95 10.96
N PHE A 163 -13.18 -0.28 11.45
CA PHE A 163 -13.88 -1.41 10.85
C PHE A 163 -15.40 -1.16 10.78
N LEU A 164 -16.02 -0.79 11.89
CA LEU A 164 -17.46 -0.58 11.95
C LEU A 164 -17.96 0.62 11.15
N THR A 165 -17.16 1.68 11.04
CA THR A 165 -17.56 2.93 10.39
C THR A 165 -17.21 3.02 8.90
N LEU A 166 -16.16 2.33 8.46
CA LEU A 166 -15.61 2.48 7.12
C LEU A 166 -15.80 1.26 6.24
N VAL A 167 -15.79 0.08 6.83
CA VAL A 167 -16.01 -1.15 6.08
C VAL A 167 -17.49 -1.29 5.73
N SER A 168 -17.77 -1.69 4.50
CA SER A 168 -19.15 -1.98 4.09
C SER A 168 -19.71 -3.16 4.89
N PRO A 169 -20.95 -3.09 5.45
CA PRO A 169 -21.54 -4.19 6.22
C PRO A 169 -21.54 -5.55 5.51
N ILE A 170 -21.69 -5.55 4.19
CA ILE A 170 -21.61 -6.78 3.37
C ILE A 170 -20.25 -7.48 3.46
N ARG A 171 -19.21 -6.76 3.87
CA ARG A 171 -17.85 -7.28 4.04
C ARG A 171 -17.53 -7.75 5.46
N TYR A 172 -18.37 -7.44 6.44
CA TYR A 172 -18.10 -7.76 7.85
C TYR A 172 -17.79 -9.25 8.05
N PHE A 173 -18.61 -10.13 7.49
CA PHE A 173 -18.41 -11.57 7.65
C PHE A 173 -17.06 -12.04 7.07
N SER A 174 -16.72 -11.62 5.86
CA SER A 174 -15.45 -12.01 5.22
C SER A 174 -14.25 -11.45 5.96
N MET A 175 -14.28 -10.19 6.39
CA MET A 175 -13.19 -9.56 7.12
C MET A 175 -13.01 -10.14 8.53
N THR A 176 -14.08 -10.45 9.23
CA THR A 176 -14.02 -11.15 10.52
C THR A 176 -13.34 -12.52 10.38
N LYS A 177 -13.66 -13.26 9.32
CA LYS A 177 -12.99 -14.52 9.00
C LYS A 177 -11.47 -14.34 8.79
N TYR A 178 -11.06 -13.27 8.09
CA TYR A 178 -9.64 -12.96 7.92
C TYR A 178 -8.98 -12.52 9.24
N ALA A 179 -9.65 -11.70 10.03
CA ALA A 179 -9.17 -11.26 11.35
C ALA A 179 -8.95 -12.45 12.30
N LEU A 180 -9.92 -13.35 12.40
CA LEU A 180 -9.80 -14.58 13.21
C LEU A 180 -8.71 -15.52 12.67
N GLY A 181 -8.52 -15.57 11.35
CA GLY A 181 -7.49 -16.35 10.71
C GLY A 181 -6.05 -15.84 10.90
N VAL A 182 -5.88 -14.67 11.54
CA VAL A 182 -4.55 -14.08 11.85
C VAL A 182 -3.78 -14.96 12.84
N PHE A 183 -4.47 -15.64 13.75
CA PHE A 183 -3.85 -16.57 14.68
C PHE A 183 -3.31 -17.79 13.91
N GLY A 184 -1.97 -17.87 13.73
CA GLY A 184 -1.27 -18.98 13.10
C GLY A 184 -0.67 -18.73 11.72
N ARG A 185 -0.96 -17.61 11.03
CA ARG A 185 -0.34 -17.28 9.75
C ARG A 185 -0.09 -15.76 9.61
N SER A 186 1.16 -15.35 9.74
CA SER A 186 1.57 -13.92 9.75
C SER A 186 1.11 -13.11 8.52
N TRP A 187 1.13 -13.71 7.32
CA TRP A 187 0.68 -13.06 6.10
C TRP A 187 -0.80 -12.63 6.11
N ARG A 188 -1.64 -13.28 6.93
CA ARG A 188 -3.05 -12.91 7.07
C ARG A 188 -3.25 -11.57 7.76
N LYS A 189 -2.29 -11.15 8.59
CA LYS A 189 -2.30 -9.80 9.19
C LYS A 189 -2.15 -8.75 8.11
N ALA A 190 -1.17 -8.92 7.22
CA ALA A 190 -0.96 -8.02 6.09
C ALA A 190 -2.18 -7.99 5.16
N LEU A 191 -2.77 -9.14 4.86
CA LEU A 191 -3.98 -9.20 4.04
C LEU A 191 -5.18 -8.49 4.71
N PHE A 192 -5.38 -8.68 6.00
CA PHE A 192 -6.43 -7.96 6.74
C PHE A 192 -6.22 -6.46 6.69
N LEU A 193 -4.98 -6.00 6.89
CA LEU A 193 -4.62 -4.58 6.82
C LEU A 193 -4.87 -4.02 5.42
N ASP A 194 -4.44 -4.70 4.38
CA ASP A 194 -4.66 -4.26 2.99
C ASP A 194 -6.15 -4.13 2.66
N ILE A 195 -6.98 -5.09 3.11
CA ILE A 195 -8.43 -5.02 2.90
C ILE A 195 -9.02 -3.82 3.68
N LEU A 196 -8.56 -3.57 4.89
CA LEU A 196 -9.00 -2.41 5.68
C LEU A 196 -8.62 -1.10 4.97
N LEU A 197 -7.37 -0.96 4.54
CA LEU A 197 -6.89 0.23 3.81
C LEU A 197 -7.66 0.44 2.50
N TYR A 198 -7.95 -0.63 1.77
CA TYR A 198 -8.79 -0.59 0.58
C TYR A 198 -10.21 -0.08 0.87
N GLU A 199 -10.87 -0.55 1.94
CA GLU A 199 -12.21 -0.08 2.30
C GLU A 199 -12.18 1.39 2.75
N ILE A 200 -11.15 1.82 3.49
CA ILE A 200 -10.91 3.23 3.83
C ILE A 200 -10.77 4.07 2.55
N HIS A 201 -9.90 3.65 1.64
CA HIS A 201 -9.67 4.33 0.36
C HIS A 201 -10.95 4.46 -0.45
N LYS A 202 -11.70 3.38 -0.59
CA LYS A 202 -12.98 3.35 -1.30
C LYS A 202 -14.02 4.31 -0.67
N LYS A 203 -14.05 4.40 0.67
CA LYS A 203 -14.91 5.34 1.38
C LYS A 203 -14.47 6.79 1.10
N PHE A 204 -13.17 7.07 1.17
CA PHE A 204 -12.64 8.41 0.94
C PHE A 204 -12.80 8.86 -0.52
N LEU A 205 -12.61 7.99 -1.49
CA LEU A 205 -12.91 8.26 -2.90
C LEU A 205 -14.36 8.72 -3.13
N LYS A 206 -15.30 8.25 -2.29
CA LYS A 206 -16.72 8.63 -2.38
C LYS A 206 -17.05 9.89 -1.59
N SER A 207 -16.42 10.10 -0.44
CA SER A 207 -16.78 11.15 0.52
C SER A 207 -15.87 12.37 0.49
N LYS A 208 -14.66 12.24 -0.02
CA LYS A 208 -13.67 13.32 -0.14
C LYS A 208 -13.52 13.73 -1.60
N LYS A 209 -13.27 15.00 -1.84
CA LYS A 209 -12.93 15.49 -3.17
C LYS A 209 -11.45 15.19 -3.41
N SER A 210 -11.15 14.15 -4.17
CA SER A 210 -9.82 13.90 -4.70
C SER A 210 -9.94 13.55 -6.18
N ASN A 211 -9.14 14.16 -7.01
CA ASN A 211 -9.04 13.84 -8.43
C ASN A 211 -7.77 13.06 -8.78
N PHE A 212 -6.80 13.02 -7.86
CA PHE A 212 -5.73 12.02 -7.82
C PHE A 212 -5.70 11.32 -6.47
N SER A 213 -5.51 10.01 -6.48
CA SER A 213 -5.30 9.27 -5.23
C SER A 213 -4.40 8.06 -5.43
N THR A 214 -3.65 7.72 -4.37
CA THR A 214 -2.87 6.49 -4.33
C THR A 214 -3.33 5.55 -3.21
N LEU A 215 -3.15 4.25 -3.45
CA LEU A 215 -3.36 3.19 -2.46
C LEU A 215 -2.22 2.17 -2.58
N PHE A 216 -1.43 2.03 -1.53
CA PHE A 216 -0.37 1.03 -1.43
C PHE A 216 -0.86 -0.23 -0.70
N LEU A 217 -0.54 -1.40 -1.24
CA LEU A 217 -0.91 -2.72 -0.72
C LEU A 217 0.33 -3.62 -0.60
N ASN A 218 0.48 -4.29 0.53
CA ASN A 218 1.69 -5.03 0.89
C ASN A 218 1.49 -6.54 1.12
N ALA A 219 0.26 -7.02 1.16
CA ALA A 219 -0.03 -8.43 1.44
C ALA A 219 0.56 -9.39 0.39
N GLY A 220 0.68 -8.92 -0.85
CA GLY A 220 1.28 -9.69 -1.94
C GLY A 220 2.74 -10.04 -1.66
N ALA A 221 3.55 -9.09 -1.24
CA ALA A 221 4.92 -9.30 -0.80
C ALA A 221 5.00 -10.35 0.32
N HIS A 222 4.20 -10.18 1.38
CA HIS A 222 4.16 -11.13 2.49
C HIS A 222 3.81 -12.56 2.06
N ILE A 223 2.87 -12.73 1.15
CA ILE A 223 2.50 -14.06 0.64
C ILE A 223 3.65 -14.65 -0.16
N GLN A 224 4.27 -13.88 -1.04
CA GLN A 224 5.38 -14.34 -1.86
C GLN A 224 6.59 -14.75 -1.01
N HIS A 225 6.97 -13.94 0.00
CA HIS A 225 8.07 -14.27 0.91
C HIS A 225 7.87 -15.63 1.62
N HIS A 226 6.62 -16.03 1.89
CA HIS A 226 6.33 -17.30 2.54
C HIS A 226 6.22 -18.50 1.59
N TYR A 227 5.78 -18.26 0.34
CA TYR A 227 5.33 -19.36 -0.52
C TYR A 227 5.99 -19.42 -1.90
N LEU A 228 6.83 -18.44 -2.28
CA LEU A 228 7.44 -18.39 -3.60
C LEU A 228 8.20 -19.68 -3.93
N PHE A 229 9.04 -20.16 -3.01
CA PHE A 229 9.86 -21.37 -3.22
C PHE A 229 9.06 -22.67 -3.33
N ASN A 230 7.80 -22.69 -2.87
CA ASN A 230 6.89 -23.83 -3.00
C ASN A 230 5.90 -23.65 -4.16
N SER A 231 6.15 -22.68 -5.04
CA SER A 231 5.25 -22.34 -6.14
C SER A 231 5.63 -23.10 -7.43
N PRO A 232 4.70 -23.27 -8.37
CA PRO A 232 5.01 -23.78 -9.70
C PRO A 232 6.08 -22.94 -10.42
N HIS A 233 6.14 -21.63 -10.18
CA HIS A 233 7.13 -20.73 -10.75
C HIS A 233 8.56 -21.11 -10.31
N ALA A 234 8.81 -21.30 -9.00
CA ALA A 234 10.12 -21.69 -8.49
C ALA A 234 10.54 -23.09 -8.96
N ASN A 235 9.57 -24.01 -9.14
CA ASN A 235 9.83 -25.38 -9.57
C ASN A 235 10.04 -25.50 -11.09
N SER A 236 9.72 -24.47 -11.88
CA SER A 236 9.92 -24.48 -13.34
C SER A 236 11.34 -24.14 -13.77
N GLY A 237 12.23 -23.78 -12.85
CA GLY A 237 13.61 -23.38 -13.14
C GLY A 237 13.71 -22.03 -13.87
N ALA A 238 12.68 -21.21 -13.80
CA ALA A 238 12.63 -19.87 -14.41
C ALA A 238 13.33 -18.83 -13.53
#